data_18ab7b876ae4de53c33305316209fd93
#
_entry.id   18ab7b876ae4de53c33305316209fd93
#
_cell.length_a   1.000
_cell.length_b   1.000
_cell.length_c   1.000
_cell.angle_alpha   90.00
_cell.angle_beta   90.00
_cell.angle_gamma   90.00
#
_symmetry.space_group_name_H-M   'P 1'
#
loop_
_entity.id
_entity.type
_entity.pdbx_description
1 polymer ?
#
loop_
_entity_poly.entity_id
_entity_poly.type
_entity_poly.pdbx_seq_one_letter_code
_entity_poly.pdbx_strand_id
1 'polypeptide(L)'
;MTIGVPLSVWPGLMPEILLISAVFAVFWIPILLFGYVLTKAQIGHHLQRPHVVRNLLIAIAAGSTLCATALPQRLTFFACRNQFDRVIVDLDVLPRSQVERWFGLYYVHGYDTDSRGGTYFQTYQGADGIGPDILTSGFAWKPNREGSPYGNSQYSIQWLFGNWYSFSASDDW
;
A
#
# COMPACT_ATOMS: atom_id res chain seq x y z
N MET A 1 -5.63 -4.16 -14.16
CA MET A 1 -4.65 -3.11 -13.82
C MET A 1 -5.23 -1.94 -13.02
N THR A 2 -6.50 -1.60 -13.21
CA THR A 2 -7.19 -0.53 -12.46
C THR A 2 -7.42 -0.83 -10.97
N ILE A 3 -7.38 -2.09 -10.55
CA ILE A 3 -7.62 -2.51 -9.16
C ILE A 3 -6.38 -2.30 -8.28
N GLY A 4 -5.17 -2.42 -8.82
CA GLY A 4 -3.93 -2.27 -8.03
C GLY A 4 -3.69 -0.85 -7.50
N VAL A 5 -4.14 0.19 -8.22
CA VAL A 5 -3.94 1.58 -7.81
C VAL A 5 -4.74 1.92 -6.54
N PRO A 6 -6.04 1.59 -6.42
CA PRO A 6 -6.77 1.79 -5.17
C PRO A 6 -6.17 1.03 -3.98
N LEU A 7 -5.69 -0.18 -4.21
CA LEU A 7 -5.14 -1.02 -3.15
C LEU A 7 -3.75 -0.56 -2.69
N SER A 8 -2.99 0.15 -3.53
CA SER A 8 -1.70 0.76 -3.14
C SER A 8 -1.84 1.90 -2.11
N VAL A 9 -3.06 2.32 -1.83
CA VAL A 9 -3.38 3.34 -0.82
C VAL A 9 -3.15 2.82 0.59
N TRP A 10 -3.41 1.53 0.84
CA TRP A 10 -3.28 0.94 2.16
C TRP A 10 -1.85 0.48 2.44
N PRO A 11 -1.22 0.95 3.54
CA PRO A 11 0.06 0.42 3.97
C PRO A 11 -0.05 -1.09 4.26
N GLY A 12 0.96 -1.86 3.88
CA GLY A 12 1.06 -3.28 4.17
C GLY A 12 0.36 -4.23 3.18
N LEU A 13 -0.58 -3.75 2.36
CA LEU A 13 -1.28 -4.60 1.39
C LEU A 13 -0.49 -4.84 0.09
N MET A 14 0.55 -4.04 -0.19
CA MET A 14 1.28 -4.11 -1.46
C MET A 14 1.98 -5.45 -1.72
N PRO A 15 2.67 -6.09 -0.74
CA PRO A 15 3.34 -7.36 -1.00
C PRO A 15 2.37 -8.46 -1.41
N GLU A 16 1.24 -8.58 -0.72
CA GLU A 16 0.20 -9.57 -1.01
C GLU A 16 -0.42 -9.36 -2.39
N ILE A 17 -0.72 -8.10 -2.73
CA ILE A 17 -1.29 -7.74 -4.02
C ILE A 17 -0.29 -7.99 -5.15
N LEU A 18 0.99 -7.67 -4.95
CA LEU A 18 2.02 -7.97 -5.95
C LEU A 18 2.16 -9.47 -6.18
N LEU A 19 2.11 -10.28 -5.13
CA LEU A 19 2.13 -11.73 -5.24
C LEU A 19 0.90 -12.25 -6.01
N ILE A 20 -0.30 -11.82 -5.62
CA ILE A 20 -1.55 -12.20 -6.29
C ILE A 20 -1.52 -11.74 -7.76
N SER A 21 -1.07 -10.51 -8.02
CA SER A 21 -1.01 -9.97 -9.38
C SER A 21 0.04 -10.68 -10.23
N ALA A 22 1.16 -11.11 -9.65
CA ALA A 22 2.18 -11.90 -10.32
C ALA A 22 1.65 -13.28 -10.69
N VAL A 23 0.96 -13.97 -9.77
CA VAL A 23 0.30 -15.25 -10.04
C VAL A 23 -0.74 -15.07 -11.15
N PHE A 24 -1.59 -14.05 -11.06
CA PHE A 24 -2.57 -13.74 -12.11
C PHE A 24 -1.90 -13.48 -13.47
N ALA A 25 -0.80 -12.74 -13.51
CA ALA A 25 -0.06 -12.42 -14.72
C ALA A 25 0.51 -13.69 -15.38
N VAL A 26 1.07 -14.61 -14.59
CA VAL A 26 1.62 -15.89 -15.10
C VAL A 26 0.55 -16.72 -15.79
N PHE A 27 -0.68 -16.72 -15.31
CA PHE A 27 -1.77 -17.48 -15.92
C PHE A 27 -2.45 -16.72 -17.07
N TRP A 28 -2.72 -15.44 -16.90
CA TRP A 28 -3.53 -14.70 -17.87
C TRP A 28 -2.75 -14.13 -19.04
N ILE A 29 -1.47 -13.79 -18.88
CA ILE A 29 -0.66 -13.29 -20.02
C ILE A 29 -0.56 -14.34 -21.12
N PRO A 30 -0.24 -15.63 -20.86
CA PRO A 30 -0.24 -16.66 -21.91
C PRO A 30 -1.61 -16.86 -22.56
N ILE A 31 -2.70 -16.84 -21.78
CA ILE A 31 -4.07 -16.99 -22.30
C ILE A 31 -4.43 -15.82 -23.23
N LEU A 32 -4.12 -14.58 -22.82
CA LEU A 32 -4.37 -13.41 -23.64
C LEU A 32 -3.51 -13.39 -24.91
N LEU A 33 -2.23 -13.77 -24.81
CA LEU A 33 -1.34 -13.92 -25.96
C LEU A 33 -1.84 -15.00 -26.93
N PHE A 34 -2.26 -16.15 -26.41
CA PHE A 34 -2.82 -17.22 -27.22
C PHE A 34 -4.12 -16.80 -27.91
N GLY A 35 -5.04 -16.14 -27.16
CA GLY A 35 -6.25 -15.55 -27.73
C GLY A 35 -5.94 -14.52 -28.82
N TYR A 36 -4.94 -13.66 -28.59
CA TYR A 36 -4.48 -12.68 -29.57
C TYR A 36 -3.91 -13.33 -30.84
N VAL A 37 -3.09 -14.39 -30.69
CA VAL A 37 -2.53 -15.15 -31.82
C VAL A 37 -3.63 -15.82 -32.62
N LEU A 38 -4.62 -16.45 -31.95
CA LEU A 38 -5.76 -17.10 -32.60
C LEU A 38 -6.64 -16.08 -33.36
N THR A 39 -6.95 -14.93 -32.74
CA THR A 39 -7.73 -13.87 -33.40
C THR A 39 -6.98 -13.27 -34.58
N LYS A 40 -5.65 -13.12 -34.48
CA LYS A 40 -4.82 -12.66 -35.61
C LYS A 40 -4.78 -13.65 -36.76
N ALA A 41 -4.76 -14.94 -36.45
CA ALA A 41 -4.79 -16.00 -37.47
C ALA A 41 -6.13 -16.07 -38.22
N GLN A 42 -7.25 -15.74 -37.54
CA GLN A 42 -8.60 -15.77 -38.14
C GLN A 42 -9.00 -14.45 -38.83
N ILE A 43 -8.52 -13.29 -38.34
CA ILE A 43 -8.95 -11.94 -38.77
C ILE A 43 -7.76 -11.21 -39.41
N GLY A 44 -7.23 -11.78 -40.47
CA GLY A 44 -5.97 -11.38 -41.13
C GLY A 44 -5.82 -9.93 -41.60
N HIS A 45 -6.74 -8.99 -41.42
CA HIS A 45 -6.60 -7.62 -41.99
C HIS A 45 -7.11 -6.44 -41.14
N HIS A 46 -7.83 -6.62 -40.02
CA HIS A 46 -8.47 -5.47 -39.37
C HIS A 46 -7.85 -4.97 -38.04
N LEU A 47 -6.89 -5.69 -37.43
CA LEU A 47 -6.32 -5.30 -36.14
C LEU A 47 -4.93 -4.64 -36.21
N GLN A 48 -4.55 -4.09 -37.36
CA GLN A 48 -3.38 -3.23 -37.46
C GLN A 48 -3.71 -1.78 -37.00
N ARG A 49 -4.17 -1.62 -35.77
CA ARG A 49 -4.21 -0.29 -35.16
C ARG A 49 -3.04 -0.17 -34.17
N PRO A 50 -1.88 0.34 -34.62
CA PRO A 50 -0.70 0.53 -33.76
C PRO A 50 -1.01 1.40 -32.54
N HIS A 51 -2.05 2.22 -32.63
CA HIS A 51 -2.52 3.08 -31.54
C HIS A 51 -3.07 2.30 -30.33
N VAL A 52 -3.72 1.14 -30.52
CA VAL A 52 -4.28 0.34 -29.41
C VAL A 52 -3.16 -0.26 -28.58
N VAL A 53 -2.16 -0.86 -29.23
CA VAL A 53 -0.99 -1.44 -28.53
C VAL A 53 -0.20 -0.36 -27.82
N ARG A 54 0.05 0.77 -28.49
CA ARG A 54 0.74 1.92 -27.88
C ARG A 54 0.00 2.45 -26.65
N ASN A 55 -1.30 2.66 -26.76
CA ASN A 55 -2.10 3.17 -25.64
C ASN A 55 -2.15 2.20 -24.48
N LEU A 56 -2.20 0.89 -24.73
CA LEU A 56 -2.10 -0.14 -23.71
C LEU A 56 -0.74 -0.10 -23.00
N LEU A 57 0.35 0.00 -23.74
CA LEU A 57 1.69 0.10 -23.16
C LEU A 57 1.85 1.37 -22.31
N ILE A 58 1.32 2.51 -22.76
CA ILE A 58 1.32 3.75 -21.98
C ILE A 58 0.51 3.58 -20.70
N ALA A 59 -0.67 2.97 -20.75
CA ALA A 59 -1.50 2.73 -19.58
C ALA A 59 -0.81 1.79 -18.57
N ILE A 60 -0.12 0.75 -19.07
CA ILE A 60 0.66 -0.17 -18.24
C ILE A 60 1.83 0.59 -17.56
N ALA A 61 2.59 1.35 -18.33
CA ALA A 61 3.71 2.12 -17.79
C ALA A 61 3.26 3.15 -16.76
N ALA A 62 2.20 3.91 -17.06
CA ALA A 62 1.63 4.89 -16.13
C ALA A 62 1.11 4.23 -14.83
N GLY A 63 0.39 3.11 -14.94
CA GLY A 63 -0.10 2.37 -13.77
C GLY A 63 1.04 1.82 -12.92
N SER A 64 2.08 1.26 -13.54
CA SER A 64 3.26 0.76 -12.83
C SER A 64 4.01 1.88 -12.12
N THR A 65 4.17 3.04 -12.77
CA THR A 65 4.82 4.20 -12.17
C THR A 65 4.03 4.73 -10.97
N LEU A 66 2.70 4.83 -11.09
CA LEU A 66 1.84 5.26 -9.98
C LEU A 66 1.96 4.32 -8.78
N CYS A 67 1.97 3.01 -9.01
CA CYS A 67 2.15 2.03 -7.93
C CYS A 67 3.54 2.13 -7.28
N ALA A 68 4.59 2.34 -8.08
CA ALA A 68 5.97 2.40 -7.58
C ALA A 68 6.28 3.68 -6.79
N THR A 69 5.56 4.78 -7.03
CA THR A 69 5.87 6.10 -6.42
C THR A 69 5.18 6.37 -5.11
N ALA A 70 4.34 5.47 -4.60
CA ALA A 70 3.47 5.70 -3.43
C ALA A 70 2.61 6.99 -3.53
N LEU A 71 2.49 7.56 -4.72
CA LEU A 71 1.68 8.75 -4.96
C LEU A 71 0.22 8.58 -4.54
N PRO A 72 -0.47 7.46 -4.83
CA PRO A 72 -1.84 7.27 -4.38
C PRO A 72 -1.96 7.33 -2.86
N GLN A 73 -1.03 6.70 -2.14
CA GLN A 73 -1.00 6.71 -0.68
C GLN A 73 -0.77 8.12 -0.11
N ARG A 74 0.14 8.89 -0.72
CA ARG A 74 0.40 10.28 -0.31
C ARG A 74 -0.81 11.18 -0.50
N LEU A 75 -1.49 11.07 -1.64
CA LEU A 75 -2.67 11.88 -1.95
C LEU A 75 -3.85 11.55 -1.03
N THR A 76 -4.12 10.26 -0.81
CA THR A 76 -5.20 9.83 0.07
C THR A 76 -4.92 10.15 1.53
N PHE A 77 -3.68 9.96 1.99
CA PHE A 77 -3.28 10.38 3.33
C PHE A 77 -3.41 11.90 3.51
N PHE A 78 -2.97 12.69 2.54
CA PHE A 78 -3.12 14.15 2.59
C PHE A 78 -4.58 14.58 2.76
N ALA A 79 -5.51 13.93 2.07
CA ALA A 79 -6.94 14.21 2.20
C ALA A 79 -7.51 13.87 3.60
N CYS A 80 -6.95 12.87 4.27
CA CYS A 80 -7.41 12.39 5.59
C CYS A 80 -6.60 12.96 6.76
N ARG A 81 -5.47 13.63 6.50
CA ARG A 81 -4.47 14.07 7.47
C ARG A 81 -5.03 14.83 8.66
N ASN A 82 -5.98 15.72 8.44
CA ASN A 82 -6.55 16.57 9.49
C ASN A 82 -7.17 15.76 10.65
N GLN A 83 -7.61 14.54 10.40
CA GLN A 83 -8.17 13.67 11.44
C GLN A 83 -7.05 13.08 12.33
N PHE A 84 -5.92 12.72 11.72
CA PHE A 84 -4.74 12.26 12.43
C PHE A 84 -4.08 13.38 13.23
N ASP A 85 -3.96 14.58 12.65
CA ASP A 85 -3.38 15.76 13.33
C ASP A 85 -4.17 16.12 14.60
N ARG A 86 -5.49 16.00 14.59
CA ARG A 86 -6.33 16.24 15.79
C ARG A 86 -5.99 15.27 16.92
N VAL A 87 -5.81 13.98 16.61
CA VAL A 87 -5.45 12.99 17.64
C VAL A 87 -4.07 13.28 18.21
N ILE A 88 -3.10 13.72 17.38
CA ILE A 88 -1.77 14.10 17.88
C ILE A 88 -1.84 15.24 18.89
N VAL A 89 -2.73 16.20 18.68
CA VAL A 89 -2.93 17.31 19.62
C VAL A 89 -3.59 16.85 20.93
N ASP A 90 -4.49 15.88 20.84
CA ASP A 90 -5.28 15.38 21.97
C ASP A 90 -4.63 14.17 22.68
N LEU A 91 -3.41 13.77 22.31
CA LEU A 91 -2.72 12.59 22.85
C LEU A 91 -2.55 12.59 24.37
N ASP A 92 -2.43 13.76 24.98
CA ASP A 92 -2.31 13.93 26.45
C ASP A 92 -3.61 13.59 27.19
N VAL A 93 -4.75 13.57 26.48
CA VAL A 93 -6.10 13.41 27.07
C VAL A 93 -6.69 12.03 26.76
N LEU A 94 -6.30 11.42 25.63
CA LEU A 94 -6.85 10.14 25.20
C LEU A 94 -6.08 8.97 25.80
N PRO A 95 -6.78 8.06 26.50
CA PRO A 95 -6.14 6.83 26.95
C PRO A 95 -5.60 6.05 25.75
N ARG A 96 -4.45 5.38 25.91
CA ARG A 96 -3.82 4.49 24.92
C ARG A 96 -4.70 3.33 24.43
N SER A 97 -5.96 3.31 24.82
CA SER A 97 -6.94 2.30 24.47
C SER A 97 -7.29 2.37 22.99
N GLN A 98 -7.46 1.20 22.44
CA GLN A 98 -7.89 0.90 21.07
C GLN A 98 -8.83 1.97 20.50
N VAL A 99 -8.32 2.78 19.59
CA VAL A 99 -9.13 3.75 18.84
C VAL A 99 -9.58 3.07 17.56
N GLU A 100 -10.45 2.09 17.70
CA GLU A 100 -11.07 1.41 16.56
C GLU A 100 -12.05 2.36 15.86
N ARG A 101 -11.56 3.16 14.93
CA ARG A 101 -12.42 4.07 14.14
C ARG A 101 -11.82 4.42 12.79
N TRP A 102 -12.70 4.94 11.92
CA TRP A 102 -12.28 5.46 10.63
C TRP A 102 -11.69 6.87 10.72
N PHE A 103 -10.54 7.03 10.09
CA PHE A 103 -9.87 8.30 9.84
C PHE A 103 -9.91 8.57 8.33
N GLY A 104 -11.01 9.13 7.86
CA GLY A 104 -11.29 9.25 6.43
C GLY A 104 -11.44 7.89 5.77
N LEU A 105 -10.48 7.52 4.92
CA LEU A 105 -10.46 6.24 4.21
C LEU A 105 -9.75 5.12 4.97
N TYR A 106 -9.09 5.43 6.10
CA TYR A 106 -8.28 4.47 6.84
C TYR A 106 -8.98 4.05 8.13
N TYR A 107 -9.11 2.75 8.31
CA TYR A 107 -9.52 2.20 9.59
C TYR A 107 -8.29 2.05 10.49
N VAL A 108 -8.31 2.70 11.63
CA VAL A 108 -7.24 2.66 12.62
C VAL A 108 -7.66 1.69 13.72
N HIS A 109 -6.90 0.62 13.90
CA HIS A 109 -7.10 -0.39 14.93
C HIS A 109 -6.62 0.09 16.31
N GLY A 110 -5.63 0.95 16.33
CA GLY A 110 -5.07 1.51 17.54
C GLY A 110 -3.92 2.46 17.25
N TYR A 111 -3.40 3.09 18.28
CA TYR A 111 -2.16 3.85 18.19
C TYR A 111 -1.28 3.57 19.40
N ASP A 112 0.01 3.71 19.22
CA ASP A 112 0.98 3.63 20.30
C ASP A 112 2.10 4.67 20.12
N THR A 113 2.75 5.02 21.23
CA THR A 113 3.85 5.97 21.25
C THR A 113 5.12 5.23 21.67
N ASP A 114 6.15 5.30 20.82
CA ASP A 114 7.44 4.71 21.15
C ASP A 114 8.18 5.60 22.18
N SER A 115 8.79 4.97 23.17
CA SER A 115 9.63 5.65 24.17
C SER A 115 10.83 6.38 23.54
N ARG A 116 11.27 5.94 22.36
CA ARG A 116 12.34 6.54 21.56
C ARG A 116 11.85 7.70 20.68
N GLY A 117 10.57 7.95 20.66
CA GLY A 117 9.89 9.00 19.92
C GLY A 117 9.01 8.48 18.78
N GLY A 118 7.99 9.25 18.45
CA GLY A 118 7.02 8.96 17.41
C GLY A 118 5.71 8.38 17.94
N THR A 119 4.64 8.71 17.22
CA THR A 119 3.32 8.14 17.46
C THR A 119 2.92 7.35 16.22
N TYR A 120 2.51 6.11 16.41
CA TYR A 120 2.25 5.14 15.37
C TYR A 120 0.79 4.73 15.38
N PHE A 121 0.11 4.88 14.26
CA PHE A 121 -1.29 4.51 14.03
C PHE A 121 -1.33 3.23 13.21
N GLN A 122 -1.84 2.17 13.82
CA GLN A 122 -1.96 0.86 13.17
C GLN A 122 -3.20 0.85 12.27
N THR A 123 -3.01 0.65 10.97
CA THR A 123 -4.11 0.54 9.99
C THR A 123 -4.22 -0.84 9.36
N TYR A 124 -3.19 -1.65 9.48
CA TYR A 124 -3.15 -3.02 8.97
C TYR A 124 -2.33 -3.91 9.89
N GLN A 125 -2.81 -5.12 10.07
CA GLN A 125 -2.11 -6.21 10.73
C GLN A 125 -2.40 -7.49 9.95
N GLY A 126 -1.37 -8.18 9.53
CA GLY A 126 -1.48 -9.42 8.75
C GLY A 126 -0.27 -10.32 8.94
N ALA A 127 -0.27 -11.47 8.29
CA ALA A 127 0.87 -12.37 8.30
C ALA A 127 2.02 -11.78 7.47
N ASP A 128 3.25 -11.93 7.94
CA ASP A 128 4.46 -11.61 7.18
C ASP A 128 4.93 -12.85 6.40
N GLY A 129 4.29 -13.09 5.25
CA GLY A 129 4.60 -14.25 4.40
C GLY A 129 4.02 -15.58 4.91
N ILE A 130 4.83 -16.65 4.89
CA ILE A 130 4.43 -18.03 5.25
C ILE A 130 4.91 -18.37 6.69
N GLY A 131 5.05 -17.39 7.55
CA GLY A 131 5.52 -17.57 8.93
C GLY A 131 4.45 -17.21 9.97
N PRO A 132 4.74 -17.43 11.26
CA PRO A 132 3.93 -16.93 12.34
C PRO A 132 4.07 -15.42 12.57
N ASP A 133 4.98 -14.78 11.85
CA ASP A 133 5.35 -13.39 12.04
C ASP A 133 4.23 -12.46 11.64
N ILE A 134 4.04 -11.41 12.40
CA ILE A 134 2.96 -10.44 12.21
C ILE A 134 3.55 -9.18 11.61
N LEU A 135 3.09 -8.84 10.40
CA LEU A 135 3.36 -7.57 9.77
C LEU A 135 2.34 -6.54 10.24
N THR A 136 2.83 -5.49 10.87
CA THR A 136 2.02 -4.32 11.24
C THR A 136 2.40 -3.14 10.35
N SER A 137 1.40 -2.47 9.79
CA SER A 137 1.62 -1.31 8.93
C SER A 137 0.63 -0.19 9.24
N GLY A 138 1.03 1.03 8.91
CA GLY A 138 0.19 2.19 9.15
C GLY A 138 0.90 3.52 8.92
N PHE A 139 0.51 4.51 9.73
CA PHE A 139 1.06 5.86 9.65
C PHE A 139 1.75 6.23 10.95
N ALA A 140 2.86 6.94 10.84
CA ALA A 140 3.63 7.40 11.98
C ALA A 140 3.90 8.91 11.91
N TRP A 141 3.76 9.58 13.03
CA TRP A 141 4.14 10.97 13.20
C TRP A 141 5.46 11.06 13.92
N LYS A 142 6.45 11.72 13.29
CA LYS A 142 7.84 11.82 13.77
C LYS A 142 8.43 10.48 14.22
N PRO A 143 8.38 9.42 13.39
CA PRO A 143 8.92 8.12 13.78
C PRO A 143 10.42 8.21 14.07
N ASN A 144 10.89 7.38 15.00
CA ASN A 144 12.32 7.13 15.10
C ASN A 144 12.79 6.26 13.92
N ARG A 145 14.09 6.09 13.76
CA ARG A 145 14.67 5.31 12.66
C ARG A 145 15.06 3.88 13.06
N GLU A 146 14.97 3.55 14.33
CA GLU A 146 15.51 2.31 14.90
C GLU A 146 14.44 1.22 15.03
N GLY A 147 13.17 1.59 15.00
CA GLY A 147 12.06 0.63 15.15
C GLY A 147 10.73 1.28 15.47
N SER A 148 9.77 0.47 15.83
CA SER A 148 8.42 0.87 16.20
C SER A 148 7.95 0.11 17.46
N PRO A 149 6.87 0.54 18.13
CA PRO A 149 6.27 -0.21 19.22
C PRO A 149 5.66 -1.55 18.76
N TYR A 150 5.54 -1.76 17.45
CA TYR A 150 4.98 -2.97 16.82
C TYR A 150 6.04 -3.93 16.28
N GLY A 151 7.30 -3.73 16.62
CA GLY A 151 8.43 -4.55 16.18
C GLY A 151 9.55 -3.74 15.55
N ASN A 152 10.72 -4.37 15.51
CA ASN A 152 11.93 -3.76 14.98
C ASN A 152 12.48 -4.51 13.77
N SER A 153 12.05 -5.77 13.57
CA SER A 153 12.42 -6.55 12.41
C SER A 153 11.72 -6.01 11.18
N GLN A 154 12.39 -6.04 10.06
CA GLN A 154 11.89 -5.51 8.78
C GLN A 154 11.27 -4.09 8.88
N TYR A 155 11.72 -3.32 9.88
CA TYR A 155 11.21 -1.96 10.06
C TYR A 155 11.58 -1.06 8.90
N SER A 156 10.59 -0.47 8.29
CA SER A 156 10.74 0.48 7.20
C SER A 156 9.81 1.66 7.37
N ILE A 157 10.32 2.84 7.01
CA ILE A 157 9.53 4.07 6.98
C ILE A 157 9.64 4.73 5.61
N GLN A 158 8.54 5.27 5.12
CA GLN A 158 8.50 6.03 3.88
C GLN A 158 7.85 7.38 4.13
N TRP A 159 8.54 8.44 3.79
CA TRP A 159 8.03 9.80 3.94
C TRP A 159 6.77 10.04 3.10
N LEU A 160 5.77 10.65 3.71
CA LEU A 160 4.52 11.03 3.05
C LEU A 160 4.40 12.54 2.92
N PHE A 161 4.32 13.25 4.05
CA PHE A 161 4.15 14.70 4.08
C PHE A 161 4.55 15.29 5.44
N GLY A 162 5.35 16.37 5.46
CA GLY A 162 5.78 17.03 6.70
C GLY A 162 6.47 16.04 7.65
N ASN A 163 5.91 15.84 8.83
CA ASN A 163 6.39 14.91 9.85
C ASN A 163 5.70 13.53 9.78
N TRP A 164 4.90 13.27 8.75
CA TRP A 164 4.17 12.04 8.57
C TRP A 164 4.88 11.07 7.65
N TYR A 165 4.86 9.83 8.04
CA TYR A 165 5.46 8.69 7.33
C TYR A 165 4.47 7.53 7.30
N SER A 166 4.53 6.69 6.30
CA SER A 166 4.02 5.32 6.42
C SER A 166 5.10 4.46 7.03
N PHE A 167 4.71 3.46 7.81
CA PHE A 167 5.62 2.50 8.39
C PHE A 167 5.14 1.08 8.13
N SER A 168 6.09 0.17 8.14
CA SER A 168 5.88 -1.27 8.19
C SER A 168 6.88 -1.85 9.16
N ALA A 169 6.45 -2.76 10.00
CA ALA A 169 7.28 -3.42 11.01
C ALA A 169 6.81 -4.84 11.21
N SER A 170 7.74 -5.76 11.37
CA SER A 170 7.47 -7.15 11.71
C SER A 170 8.00 -7.46 13.10
N ASP A 171 7.26 -8.28 13.81
CA ASP A 171 7.64 -8.77 15.13
C ASP A 171 8.12 -10.21 14.94
N ASP A 172 9.42 -10.33 14.59
CA ASP A 172 10.08 -11.63 14.50
C ASP A 172 10.39 -12.10 15.92
N TRP A 173 9.90 -13.26 16.27
CA TRP A 173 10.18 -13.96 17.51
C TRP A 173 11.31 -14.97 17.34
#